data_e23dbc0545dd9f923ae2794cdbb5f40a
#
_entry.id   e23dbc0545dd9f923ae2794cdbb5f40a
#
_cell.length_a   1.000
_cell.length_b   1.000
_cell.length_c   1.000
_cell.angle_alpha   90.00
_cell.angle_beta   90.00
_cell.angle_gamma   90.00
#
_symmetry.space_group_name_H-M   'P 1'
#
loop_
_entity.id
_entity.type
_entity.pdbx_description
1 polymer ?
#
loop_
_entity_poly.entity_id
_entity_poly.type
_entity_poly.pdbx_seq_one_letter_code
_entity_poly.pdbx_strand_id
1 'polypeptide(L)'
;MRRIMMIALLLLAAALLTAKGPISVASKIDTEGALLGNIIVIVLRDNGFTVTDRTSFGTTSIVRRALINGEIDIYPEYTGNGGFFFDDTDPEIWKDAREGYETVKTLDLERNSIVWLTPAPANNTWALAVRRDLAEAEGLQSLEDLADYLNRGGYIRLAASEEFVNRPDALPSFQDAYGFELSGAQLLTFSGGDTAQTIRAAAQNIDGVNMAMVYGTDGAISALRLVVLEDTLGVQPVYEPAPIVREAVINEYPEIEELLRPVFLSLDLETLQMLNASIAVEGRDARDVASEYLRSKGFIN
;
A
#
# COMPACT_ATOMS: atom_id res chain seq x y z
N MET A 1 5.90 -35.26 50.53
CA MET A 1 6.99 -34.60 49.78
C MET A 1 7.03 -35.01 48.30
N ARG A 2 6.96 -36.27 47.89
CA ARG A 2 6.96 -36.69 46.46
C ARG A 2 5.80 -36.12 45.60
N ARG A 3 4.58 -35.98 46.15
CA ARG A 3 3.41 -35.41 45.41
C ARG A 3 3.49 -33.92 45.20
N ILE A 4 4.11 -33.16 46.09
CA ILE A 4 4.30 -31.70 45.97
C ILE A 4 5.38 -31.40 44.95
N MET A 5 6.43 -32.21 44.86
CA MET A 5 7.50 -32.08 43.86
C MET A 5 7.02 -32.39 42.42
N MET A 6 6.05 -33.31 42.25
CA MET A 6 5.44 -33.61 40.93
C MET A 6 4.52 -32.48 40.41
N ILE A 7 3.81 -31.79 41.31
CA ILE A 7 2.95 -30.65 40.96
C ILE A 7 3.80 -29.42 40.59
N ALA A 8 4.93 -29.20 41.28
CA ALA A 8 5.86 -28.14 40.94
C ALA A 8 6.57 -28.37 39.59
N LEU A 9 6.85 -29.62 39.20
CA LEU A 9 7.42 -29.94 37.89
C LEU A 9 6.40 -29.76 36.73
N LEU A 10 5.10 -30.03 36.98
CA LEU A 10 4.03 -29.84 36.02
C LEU A 10 3.68 -28.36 35.80
N LEU A 11 3.85 -27.52 36.81
CA LEU A 11 3.67 -26.08 36.70
C LEU A 11 4.87 -25.38 36.03
N LEU A 12 6.07 -25.95 36.07
CA LEU A 12 7.26 -25.41 35.39
C LEU A 12 7.30 -25.81 33.91
N ALA A 13 6.57 -26.86 33.48
CA ALA A 13 6.48 -27.27 32.08
C ALA A 13 5.48 -26.41 31.25
N ALA A 14 4.64 -25.60 31.91
CA ALA A 14 3.64 -24.74 31.24
C ALA A 14 4.12 -23.32 30.91
N ALA A 15 5.39 -22.99 31.15
CA ALA A 15 5.90 -21.61 31.04
C ALA A 15 7.13 -21.44 30.14
N LEU A 16 7.38 -22.36 29.22
CA LEU A 16 8.32 -22.12 28.13
C LEU A 16 7.53 -21.84 26.83
N LEU A 17 6.72 -20.80 26.84
CA LEU A 17 6.43 -20.05 25.60
C LEU A 17 7.75 -19.34 25.23
N THR A 18 8.62 -20.04 24.52
CA THR A 18 9.79 -19.42 23.92
C THR A 18 9.27 -18.35 22.96
N ALA A 19 9.60 -17.10 23.24
CA ALA A 19 9.28 -16.01 22.31
C ALA A 19 9.82 -16.37 20.93
N LYS A 20 8.95 -16.29 19.91
CA LYS A 20 9.30 -16.54 18.51
C LYS A 20 10.01 -15.33 17.92
N GLY A 21 10.91 -15.51 16.97
CA GLY A 21 11.65 -14.42 16.35
C GLY A 21 13.05 -14.20 16.93
N PRO A 22 13.71 -13.06 16.75
CA PRO A 22 13.11 -11.76 16.35
C PRO A 22 12.75 -11.65 14.86
N ILE A 23 11.65 -10.96 14.54
CA ILE A 23 11.23 -10.64 13.18
C ILE A 23 11.22 -9.12 12.99
N SER A 24 11.92 -8.63 11.98
CA SER A 24 11.94 -7.21 11.62
C SER A 24 10.84 -6.91 10.60
N VAL A 25 9.84 -6.14 11.02
CA VAL A 25 8.71 -5.71 10.20
C VAL A 25 8.91 -4.26 9.77
N ALA A 26 8.89 -4.00 8.46
CA ALA A 26 8.94 -2.64 7.93
C ALA A 26 7.67 -2.28 7.16
N SER A 27 7.60 -1.05 6.67
CA SER A 27 6.58 -0.60 5.72
C SER A 27 7.07 0.58 4.90
N LYS A 28 6.31 0.93 3.86
CA LYS A 28 6.47 2.19 3.15
C LYS A 28 6.09 3.37 4.06
N ILE A 29 6.50 4.58 3.66
CA ILE A 29 6.30 5.81 4.45
C ILE A 29 4.93 6.45 4.25
N ASP A 30 4.15 5.99 3.27
CA ASP A 30 2.79 6.48 3.01
C ASP A 30 1.80 6.02 4.09
N THR A 31 0.61 6.64 4.10
CA THR A 31 -0.45 6.38 5.08
C THR A 31 -0.84 4.91 5.14
N GLU A 32 -1.10 4.29 3.99
CA GLU A 32 -1.53 2.89 3.94
C GLU A 32 -0.38 1.94 4.26
N GLY A 33 0.85 2.25 3.82
CA GLY A 33 2.03 1.50 4.20
C GLY A 33 2.22 1.46 5.72
N ALA A 34 2.06 2.60 6.39
CA ALA A 34 2.12 2.68 7.85
C ALA A 34 1.00 1.86 8.52
N LEU A 35 -0.23 1.92 8.01
CA LEU A 35 -1.36 1.13 8.51
C LEU A 35 -1.10 -0.38 8.39
N LEU A 36 -0.79 -0.85 7.20
CA LEU A 36 -0.57 -2.27 6.91
C LEU A 36 0.64 -2.83 7.66
N GLY A 37 1.72 -2.04 7.76
CA GLY A 37 2.88 -2.42 8.58
C GLY A 37 2.54 -2.59 10.05
N ASN A 38 1.76 -1.66 10.63
CA ASN A 38 1.29 -1.78 12.00
C ASN A 38 0.34 -2.97 12.21
N ILE A 39 -0.52 -3.28 11.25
CA ILE A 39 -1.36 -4.51 11.28
C ILE A 39 -0.46 -5.75 11.42
N ILE A 40 0.57 -5.90 10.60
CA ILE A 40 1.51 -7.03 10.66
C ILE A 40 2.21 -7.06 12.03
N VAL A 41 2.76 -5.94 12.49
CA VAL A 41 3.45 -5.82 13.79
C VAL A 41 2.56 -6.28 14.94
N ILE A 42 1.31 -5.80 14.97
CA ILE A 42 0.37 -6.07 16.06
C ILE A 42 -0.04 -7.55 16.06
N VAL A 43 -0.41 -8.10 14.90
CA VAL A 43 -0.81 -9.51 14.76
C VAL A 43 0.32 -10.45 15.19
N LEU A 44 1.55 -10.20 14.74
CA LEU A 44 2.69 -11.03 15.12
C LEU A 44 2.99 -10.94 16.62
N ARG A 45 2.96 -9.74 17.22
CA ARG A 45 3.17 -9.56 18.67
C ARG A 45 2.10 -10.26 19.51
N ASP A 46 0.82 -10.14 19.12
CA ASP A 46 -0.29 -10.81 19.84
C ASP A 46 -0.15 -12.33 19.82
N ASN A 47 0.52 -12.88 18.79
CA ASN A 47 0.80 -14.31 18.63
C ASN A 47 2.18 -14.75 19.13
N GLY A 48 2.82 -13.95 20.00
CA GLY A 48 4.01 -14.31 20.76
C GLY A 48 5.34 -14.12 20.02
N PHE A 49 5.35 -13.39 18.89
CA PHE A 49 6.59 -13.02 18.21
C PHE A 49 7.26 -11.80 18.87
N THR A 50 8.58 -11.87 18.98
CA THR A 50 9.40 -10.68 19.24
C THR A 50 9.57 -9.91 17.93
N VAL A 51 8.99 -8.70 17.83
CA VAL A 51 8.98 -7.91 16.60
C VAL A 51 9.79 -6.64 16.75
N THR A 52 10.80 -6.49 15.89
CA THR A 52 11.49 -5.22 15.65
C THR A 52 10.66 -4.39 14.68
N ASP A 53 10.07 -3.31 15.17
CA ASP A 53 9.20 -2.42 14.42
C ASP A 53 10.03 -1.38 13.65
N ARG A 54 9.92 -1.40 12.33
CA ARG A 54 10.53 -0.46 11.38
C ARG A 54 9.48 0.08 10.41
N THR A 55 8.25 0.26 10.85
CA THR A 55 7.20 0.90 10.05
C THR A 55 7.62 2.30 9.59
N SER A 56 7.10 2.75 8.45
CA SER A 56 7.48 4.02 7.80
C SER A 56 8.99 4.12 7.49
N PHE A 57 9.59 3.03 7.01
CA PHE A 57 11.02 2.90 6.78
C PHE A 57 11.53 3.67 5.56
N GLY A 58 10.76 3.70 4.46
CA GLY A 58 11.18 4.37 3.24
C GLY A 58 10.22 4.19 2.06
N THR A 59 10.66 4.66 0.90
CA THR A 59 9.94 4.47 -0.37
C THR A 59 10.06 3.03 -0.87
N THR A 60 9.29 2.65 -1.90
CA THR A 60 9.28 1.31 -2.52
C THR A 60 10.68 0.74 -2.74
N SER A 61 11.56 1.48 -3.41
CA SER A 61 12.92 1.02 -3.73
C SER A 61 13.81 0.82 -2.48
N ILE A 62 13.59 1.60 -1.42
CA ILE A 62 14.37 1.52 -0.17
C ILE A 62 13.96 0.28 0.61
N VAL A 63 12.65 0.10 0.84
CA VAL A 63 12.12 -1.02 1.63
C VAL A 63 12.38 -2.35 0.90
N ARG A 64 12.18 -2.37 -0.43
CA ARG A 64 12.46 -3.53 -1.28
C ARG A 64 13.91 -3.99 -1.16
N ARG A 65 14.85 -3.06 -1.26
CA ARG A 65 16.28 -3.36 -1.13
C ARG A 65 16.64 -3.89 0.25
N ALA A 66 16.05 -3.31 1.30
CA ALA A 66 16.27 -3.77 2.67
C ALA A 66 15.79 -5.22 2.89
N LEU A 67 14.65 -5.62 2.29
CA LEU A 67 14.17 -7.01 2.33
C LEU A 67 15.13 -7.95 1.60
N ILE A 68 15.54 -7.62 0.37
CA ILE A 68 16.47 -8.45 -0.43
C ILE A 68 17.80 -8.61 0.29
N ASN A 69 18.31 -7.56 0.93
CA ASN A 69 19.56 -7.60 1.69
C ASN A 69 19.44 -8.29 3.07
N GLY A 70 18.23 -8.67 3.51
CA GLY A 70 18.00 -9.26 4.82
C GLY A 70 18.11 -8.30 5.99
N GLU A 71 17.98 -6.99 5.76
CA GLU A 71 17.95 -5.95 6.80
C GLU A 71 16.59 -5.88 7.49
N ILE A 72 15.54 -6.33 6.80
CA ILE A 72 14.17 -6.55 7.30
C ILE A 72 13.69 -7.93 6.85
N ASP A 73 12.65 -8.45 7.50
CA ASP A 73 12.14 -9.80 7.29
C ASP A 73 10.80 -9.85 6.55
N ILE A 74 9.96 -8.84 6.75
CA ILE A 74 8.60 -8.77 6.19
C ILE A 74 8.18 -7.30 6.04
N TYR A 75 7.45 -6.99 4.96
CA TYR A 75 6.71 -5.74 4.80
C TYR A 75 5.52 -5.92 3.85
N PRO A 76 4.49 -5.03 3.89
CA PRO A 76 3.41 -5.03 2.91
C PRO A 76 3.88 -4.40 1.60
N GLU A 77 3.73 -5.14 0.49
CA GLU A 77 4.02 -4.69 -0.87
C GLU A 77 2.78 -4.88 -1.75
N TYR A 78 2.80 -4.37 -2.97
CA TYR A 78 1.66 -4.38 -3.89
C TYR A 78 1.98 -5.17 -5.14
N THR A 79 1.06 -6.03 -5.58
CA THR A 79 1.24 -6.97 -6.69
C THR A 79 1.69 -6.28 -7.99
N GLY A 80 1.11 -5.13 -8.33
CA GLY A 80 1.44 -4.36 -9.52
C GLY A 80 2.88 -3.81 -9.57
N ASN A 81 3.55 -3.70 -8.41
CA ASN A 81 4.97 -3.36 -8.40
C ASN A 81 5.86 -4.46 -9.01
N GLY A 82 5.30 -5.65 -9.28
CA GLY A 82 5.99 -6.69 -10.04
C GLY A 82 6.45 -6.18 -11.41
N GLY A 83 5.66 -5.37 -12.11
CA GLY A 83 6.06 -4.74 -13.37
C GLY A 83 7.24 -3.78 -13.25
N PHE A 84 7.41 -3.17 -12.08
CA PHE A 84 8.57 -2.33 -11.78
C PHE A 84 9.80 -3.15 -11.33
N PHE A 85 9.58 -4.31 -10.69
CA PHE A 85 10.67 -5.17 -10.21
C PHE A 85 11.23 -6.09 -11.31
N PHE A 86 10.40 -6.45 -12.29
CA PHE A 86 10.68 -7.45 -13.33
C PHE A 86 10.34 -6.86 -14.71
N ASP A 87 11.23 -6.01 -15.22
CA ASP A 87 11.09 -5.28 -16.48
C ASP A 87 11.17 -6.17 -17.74
N ASP A 88 11.49 -7.45 -17.57
CA ASP A 88 11.52 -8.47 -18.61
C ASP A 88 10.17 -9.20 -18.82
N THR A 89 9.09 -8.72 -18.19
CA THR A 89 7.75 -9.29 -18.30
C THR A 89 6.82 -8.49 -19.23
N ASP A 90 5.77 -9.13 -19.74
CA ASP A 90 4.72 -8.45 -20.49
C ASP A 90 3.94 -7.50 -19.55
N PRO A 91 3.86 -6.18 -19.84
CA PRO A 91 3.11 -5.23 -19.02
C PRO A 91 1.63 -5.58 -18.84
N GLU A 92 1.01 -6.28 -19.78
CA GLU A 92 -0.41 -6.65 -19.71
C GLU A 92 -0.71 -7.63 -18.55
N ILE A 93 0.27 -8.43 -18.13
CA ILE A 93 0.15 -9.35 -16.98
C ILE A 93 -0.27 -8.60 -15.71
N TRP A 94 0.24 -7.40 -15.51
CA TRP A 94 0.03 -6.64 -14.30
C TRP A 94 -1.34 -5.96 -14.21
N LYS A 95 -2.10 -5.98 -15.30
CA LYS A 95 -3.47 -5.45 -15.36
C LYS A 95 -4.53 -6.45 -14.91
N ASP A 96 -4.20 -7.73 -14.78
CA ASP A 96 -5.03 -8.79 -14.20
C ASP A 96 -4.55 -9.13 -12.78
N ALA A 97 -5.43 -9.01 -11.78
CA ALA A 97 -5.10 -9.21 -10.37
C ALA A 97 -4.49 -10.60 -10.10
N ARG A 98 -5.10 -11.65 -10.69
CA ARG A 98 -4.68 -13.03 -10.44
C ARG A 98 -3.38 -13.35 -11.18
N GLU A 99 -3.29 -12.98 -12.45
CA GLU A 99 -2.12 -13.25 -13.28
C GLU A 99 -0.90 -12.48 -12.75
N GLY A 100 -1.07 -11.19 -12.38
CA GLY A 100 -0.05 -10.38 -11.77
C GLY A 100 0.44 -10.96 -10.43
N TYR A 101 -0.48 -11.39 -9.55
CA TYR A 101 -0.10 -12.01 -8.29
C TYR A 101 0.68 -13.32 -8.46
N GLU A 102 0.20 -14.25 -9.29
CA GLU A 102 0.89 -15.54 -9.49
C GLU A 102 2.25 -15.34 -10.17
N THR A 103 2.37 -14.35 -11.06
CA THR A 103 3.62 -14.01 -11.72
C THR A 103 4.63 -13.42 -10.75
N VAL A 104 4.25 -12.39 -9.97
CA VAL A 104 5.18 -11.78 -9.00
C VAL A 104 5.61 -12.77 -7.93
N LYS A 105 4.70 -13.59 -7.43
CA LYS A 105 4.96 -14.65 -6.46
C LYS A 105 6.00 -15.65 -6.95
N THR A 106 5.87 -16.09 -8.20
CA THR A 106 6.79 -17.05 -8.81
C THR A 106 8.16 -16.42 -9.03
N LEU A 107 8.22 -15.27 -9.69
CA LEU A 107 9.47 -14.61 -10.04
C LEU A 107 10.26 -14.18 -8.80
N ASP A 108 9.57 -13.71 -7.78
CA ASP A 108 10.22 -13.21 -6.57
C ASP A 108 10.78 -14.35 -5.70
N LEU A 109 10.07 -15.47 -5.65
CA LEU A 109 10.58 -16.67 -5.00
C LEU A 109 11.84 -17.19 -5.73
N GLU A 110 11.78 -17.31 -7.04
CA GLU A 110 12.89 -17.87 -7.85
C GLU A 110 14.12 -16.96 -7.87
N ARG A 111 13.94 -15.64 -7.98
CA ARG A 111 15.04 -14.70 -8.20
C ARG A 111 15.59 -14.09 -6.93
N ASN A 112 14.74 -13.95 -5.88
CA ASN A 112 15.07 -13.19 -4.67
C ASN A 112 14.83 -13.96 -3.35
N SER A 113 14.31 -15.20 -3.40
CA SER A 113 13.89 -15.96 -2.20
C SER A 113 12.91 -15.17 -1.33
N ILE A 114 11.93 -14.50 -1.96
CA ILE A 114 10.86 -13.76 -1.31
C ILE A 114 9.53 -14.46 -1.61
N VAL A 115 8.77 -14.70 -0.56
CA VAL A 115 7.45 -15.32 -0.61
C VAL A 115 6.38 -14.25 -0.48
N TRP A 116 5.48 -14.20 -1.47
CA TRP A 116 4.27 -13.39 -1.43
C TRP A 116 3.14 -14.14 -0.75
N LEU A 117 2.61 -13.61 0.34
CA LEU A 117 1.47 -14.18 1.05
C LEU A 117 0.15 -13.72 0.40
N THR A 118 -0.99 -14.15 0.97
CA THR A 118 -2.32 -13.83 0.44
C THR A 118 -2.56 -12.33 0.37
N PRO A 119 -2.93 -11.77 -0.80
CA PRO A 119 -3.21 -10.35 -0.96
C PRO A 119 -4.58 -9.97 -0.39
N ALA A 120 -4.74 -8.69 -0.07
CA ALA A 120 -6.02 -8.08 0.25
C ALA A 120 -6.81 -7.79 -1.04
N PRO A 121 -8.15 -8.01 -1.08
CA PRO A 121 -8.96 -7.77 -2.26
C PRO A 121 -9.28 -6.27 -2.45
N ALA A 122 -8.25 -5.45 -2.60
CA ALA A 122 -8.37 -4.00 -2.74
C ALA A 122 -7.31 -3.48 -3.71
N ASN A 123 -7.73 -2.77 -4.74
CA ASN A 123 -6.81 -2.20 -5.73
C ASN A 123 -6.37 -0.80 -5.31
N ASN A 124 -5.12 -0.67 -4.86
CA ASN A 124 -4.45 0.60 -4.56
C ASN A 124 -3.74 1.14 -5.82
N THR A 125 -4.46 1.20 -6.95
CA THR A 125 -3.86 1.70 -8.18
C THR A 125 -3.64 3.20 -8.13
N TRP A 126 -2.64 3.70 -8.84
CA TRP A 126 -2.50 5.14 -9.09
C TRP A 126 -3.66 5.67 -9.94
N ALA A 127 -4.17 6.83 -9.53
CA ALA A 127 -5.20 7.55 -10.25
C ALA A 127 -4.95 9.06 -10.19
N LEU A 128 -5.66 9.79 -11.05
CA LEU A 128 -5.72 11.24 -11.04
C LEU A 128 -7.08 11.70 -10.56
N ALA A 129 -7.10 12.60 -9.58
CA ALA A 129 -8.33 13.18 -9.06
C ALA A 129 -8.31 14.71 -9.22
N VAL A 130 -9.39 15.27 -9.72
CA VAL A 130 -9.57 16.71 -9.86
C VAL A 130 -10.51 17.26 -8.79
N ARG A 131 -10.43 18.56 -8.54
CA ARG A 131 -11.40 19.26 -7.70
C ARG A 131 -12.81 19.10 -8.25
N ARG A 132 -13.77 18.84 -7.38
CA ARG A 132 -15.17 18.64 -7.77
C ARG A 132 -15.77 19.85 -8.52
N ASP A 133 -15.45 21.06 -8.07
CA ASP A 133 -15.92 22.28 -8.74
C ASP A 133 -15.41 22.39 -10.18
N LEU A 134 -14.18 21.97 -10.44
CA LEU A 134 -13.62 21.90 -11.81
C LEU A 134 -14.27 20.75 -12.61
N ALA A 135 -14.41 19.57 -12.00
CA ALA A 135 -15.03 18.43 -12.66
C ALA A 135 -16.47 18.75 -13.12
N GLU A 136 -17.25 19.38 -12.25
CA GLU A 136 -18.65 19.78 -12.55
C GLU A 136 -18.72 20.91 -13.58
N ALA A 137 -17.82 21.89 -13.53
CA ALA A 137 -17.80 23.02 -14.47
C ALA A 137 -17.40 22.62 -15.89
N GLU A 138 -16.46 21.69 -16.03
CA GLU A 138 -15.87 21.30 -17.32
C GLU A 138 -16.34 19.90 -17.81
N GLY A 139 -17.14 19.19 -17.00
CA GLY A 139 -17.66 17.86 -17.32
C GLY A 139 -16.62 16.75 -17.28
N LEU A 140 -15.60 16.87 -16.40
CA LEU A 140 -14.51 15.90 -16.30
C LEU A 140 -14.94 14.66 -15.50
N GLN A 141 -15.00 13.52 -16.15
CA GLN A 141 -15.33 12.23 -15.54
C GLN A 141 -14.25 11.17 -15.82
N SER A 142 -13.54 11.29 -16.94
CA SER A 142 -12.52 10.34 -17.39
C SER A 142 -11.22 11.02 -17.77
N LEU A 143 -10.19 10.23 -18.03
CA LEU A 143 -8.89 10.75 -18.51
C LEU A 143 -8.97 11.22 -19.97
N GLU A 144 -9.92 10.74 -20.77
CA GLU A 144 -10.25 11.32 -22.08
C GLU A 144 -10.79 12.75 -21.94
N ASP A 145 -11.73 12.99 -21.01
CA ASP A 145 -12.25 14.32 -20.75
C ASP A 145 -11.15 15.29 -20.32
N LEU A 146 -10.20 14.79 -19.50
CA LEU A 146 -9.02 15.56 -19.09
C LEU A 146 -8.15 15.93 -20.29
N ALA A 147 -7.85 14.96 -21.16
CA ALA A 147 -7.05 15.18 -22.35
C ALA A 147 -7.72 16.21 -23.28
N ASP A 148 -9.01 16.07 -23.53
CA ASP A 148 -9.79 17.02 -24.31
C ASP A 148 -9.81 18.43 -23.68
N TYR A 149 -9.94 18.50 -22.35
CA TYR A 149 -9.89 19.77 -21.63
C TYR A 149 -8.52 20.47 -21.81
N LEU A 150 -7.42 19.74 -21.63
CA LEU A 150 -6.06 20.27 -21.81
C LEU A 150 -5.80 20.68 -23.27
N ASN A 151 -6.21 19.86 -24.25
CA ASN A 151 -5.99 20.11 -25.67
C ASN A 151 -6.77 21.34 -26.19
N ARG A 152 -7.87 21.72 -25.54
CA ARG A 152 -8.60 22.97 -25.85
C ARG A 152 -8.12 24.18 -25.05
N GLY A 153 -6.99 24.07 -24.33
CA GLY A 153 -6.36 25.16 -23.59
C GLY A 153 -6.78 25.27 -22.12
N GLY A 154 -7.40 24.24 -21.58
CA GLY A 154 -7.69 24.13 -20.15
C GLY A 154 -6.42 24.07 -19.30
N TYR A 155 -6.51 24.50 -18.06
CA TYR A 155 -5.36 24.55 -17.16
C TYR A 155 -5.47 23.56 -16.01
N ILE A 156 -4.47 22.70 -15.91
CA ILE A 156 -4.26 21.78 -14.79
C ILE A 156 -2.92 22.08 -14.13
N ARG A 157 -2.91 22.04 -12.78
CA ARG A 157 -1.70 21.93 -11.98
C ARG A 157 -1.84 20.73 -11.05
N LEU A 158 -0.99 19.74 -11.28
CA LEU A 158 -1.00 18.45 -10.58
C LEU A 158 -0.06 18.50 -9.38
N ALA A 159 -0.57 18.08 -8.21
CA ALA A 159 0.24 17.67 -7.06
C ALA A 159 0.51 16.16 -7.11
N ALA A 160 1.76 15.74 -7.10
CA ALA A 160 2.16 14.35 -7.23
C ALA A 160 3.46 14.03 -6.51
N SER A 161 3.76 12.74 -6.28
CA SER A 161 5.06 12.31 -5.79
C SER A 161 6.12 12.35 -6.90
N GLU A 162 7.39 12.49 -6.52
CA GLU A 162 8.50 12.37 -7.46
C GLU A 162 8.52 10.99 -8.13
N GLU A 163 8.15 9.93 -7.41
CA GLU A 163 8.04 8.58 -7.95
C GLU A 163 7.01 8.52 -9.08
N PHE A 164 5.79 9.03 -8.85
CA PHE A 164 4.72 9.05 -9.85
C PHE A 164 5.08 9.86 -11.10
N VAL A 165 5.73 10.99 -10.92
CA VAL A 165 6.12 11.87 -12.04
C VAL A 165 7.19 11.24 -12.93
N ASN A 166 8.13 10.48 -12.33
CA ASN A 166 9.32 10.02 -13.04
C ASN A 166 9.29 8.53 -13.47
N ARG A 167 8.40 7.71 -12.89
CA ARG A 167 8.29 6.29 -13.29
C ARG A 167 7.60 6.18 -14.65
N PRO A 168 8.18 5.40 -15.58
CA PRO A 168 7.61 5.23 -16.94
C PRO A 168 6.18 4.68 -16.94
N ASP A 169 5.85 3.81 -15.99
CA ASP A 169 4.56 3.13 -15.82
C ASP A 169 3.53 3.95 -15.02
N ALA A 170 3.82 5.20 -14.65
CA ALA A 170 2.96 6.08 -13.88
C ALA A 170 2.47 7.29 -14.73
N LEU A 171 2.76 8.54 -14.35
CA LEU A 171 2.31 9.72 -15.10
C LEU A 171 2.69 9.68 -16.59
N PRO A 172 3.92 9.27 -16.99
CA PRO A 172 4.26 9.17 -18.40
C PRO A 172 3.33 8.23 -19.17
N SER A 173 2.96 7.08 -18.61
CA SER A 173 2.06 6.14 -19.29
C SER A 173 0.65 6.70 -19.46
N PHE A 174 0.13 7.46 -18.50
CA PHE A 174 -1.14 8.18 -18.66
C PHE A 174 -1.06 9.21 -19.77
N GLN A 175 0.02 10.01 -19.81
CA GLN A 175 0.21 11.03 -20.83
C GLN A 175 0.30 10.45 -22.23
N ASP A 176 1.04 9.36 -22.39
CA ASP A 176 1.20 8.67 -23.68
C ASP A 176 -0.12 8.04 -24.14
N ALA A 177 -0.85 7.36 -23.25
CA ALA A 177 -2.08 6.64 -23.60
C ALA A 177 -3.24 7.58 -23.95
N TYR A 178 -3.39 8.68 -23.21
CA TYR A 178 -4.50 9.62 -23.38
C TYR A 178 -4.15 10.86 -24.23
N GLY A 179 -2.90 11.02 -24.63
CA GLY A 179 -2.48 12.09 -25.54
C GLY A 179 -2.52 13.49 -24.93
N PHE A 180 -2.10 13.62 -23.67
CA PHE A 180 -1.88 14.93 -23.03
C PHE A 180 -0.46 15.04 -22.47
N GLU A 181 -0.02 16.25 -22.17
CA GLU A 181 1.29 16.50 -21.55
C GLU A 181 1.18 17.61 -20.50
N LEU A 182 1.85 17.42 -19.37
CA LEU A 182 2.00 18.45 -18.33
C LEU A 182 3.44 18.92 -18.28
N SER A 183 3.62 20.22 -18.44
CA SER A 183 4.93 20.87 -18.29
C SER A 183 5.38 20.87 -16.82
N GLY A 184 6.69 21.01 -16.57
CA GLY A 184 7.21 21.11 -15.21
C GLY A 184 6.61 22.25 -14.38
N ALA A 185 6.15 23.34 -15.01
CA ALA A 185 5.45 24.42 -14.32
C ALA A 185 4.04 24.03 -13.81
N GLN A 186 3.47 23.00 -14.39
CA GLN A 186 2.16 22.44 -14.00
C GLN A 186 2.28 21.33 -12.94
N LEU A 187 3.47 21.02 -12.46
CA LEU A 187 3.72 20.00 -11.46
C LEU A 187 4.12 20.64 -10.13
N LEU A 188 3.49 20.19 -9.04
CA LEU A 188 3.94 20.39 -7.66
C LEU A 188 4.35 19.04 -7.12
N THR A 189 5.67 18.79 -6.97
CA THR A 189 6.19 17.48 -6.59
C THR A 189 6.54 17.40 -5.12
N PHE A 190 6.27 16.23 -4.52
CA PHE A 190 6.64 15.87 -3.16
C PHE A 190 7.61 14.68 -3.19
N SER A 191 8.61 14.68 -2.30
CA SER A 191 9.64 13.63 -2.25
C SER A 191 9.15 12.28 -1.72
N GLY A 192 7.99 12.24 -1.05
CA GLY A 192 7.35 11.02 -0.56
C GLY A 192 6.12 10.63 -1.36
N GLY A 193 5.69 9.37 -1.25
CA GLY A 193 4.48 8.85 -1.89
C GLY A 193 3.17 9.14 -1.13
N ASP A 194 3.19 10.04 -0.14
CA ASP A 194 2.03 10.33 0.72
C ASP A 194 0.98 11.18 0.00
N THR A 195 -0.09 10.53 -0.44
CA THR A 195 -1.22 11.14 -1.13
C THR A 195 -2.06 12.07 -0.25
N ALA A 196 -1.94 11.99 1.07
CA ALA A 196 -2.56 12.97 1.95
C ALA A 196 -2.07 14.40 1.66
N GLN A 197 -0.81 14.55 1.25
CA GLN A 197 -0.25 15.84 0.87
C GLN A 197 -0.77 16.32 -0.49
N THR A 198 -0.82 15.44 -1.49
CA THR A 198 -1.30 15.76 -2.84
C THR A 198 -2.78 16.10 -2.86
N ILE A 199 -3.60 15.29 -2.16
CA ILE A 199 -5.04 15.49 -1.99
C ILE A 199 -5.32 16.83 -1.30
N ARG A 200 -4.60 17.14 -0.20
CA ARG A 200 -4.74 18.41 0.52
C ARG A 200 -4.34 19.60 -0.34
N ALA A 201 -3.25 19.48 -1.11
CA ALA A 201 -2.80 20.53 -2.02
C ALA A 201 -3.87 20.87 -3.06
N ALA A 202 -4.50 19.86 -3.67
CA ALA A 202 -5.59 20.06 -4.62
C ALA A 202 -6.86 20.62 -3.94
N ALA A 203 -7.29 20.03 -2.83
CA ALA A 203 -8.50 20.44 -2.11
C ALA A 203 -8.45 21.91 -1.66
N GLN A 204 -7.29 22.37 -1.20
CA GLN A 204 -7.06 23.74 -0.73
C GLN A 204 -6.57 24.70 -1.81
N ASN A 205 -6.43 24.22 -3.05
CA ASN A 205 -5.91 24.99 -4.19
C ASN A 205 -4.55 25.66 -3.88
N ILE A 206 -3.65 24.93 -3.19
CA ILE A 206 -2.33 25.45 -2.83
C ILE A 206 -1.54 25.73 -4.12
N ASP A 207 -1.04 26.96 -4.26
CA ASP A 207 -0.31 27.42 -5.46
C ASP A 207 -1.05 27.17 -6.77
N GLY A 208 -2.39 27.12 -6.76
CA GLY A 208 -3.20 26.88 -7.95
C GLY A 208 -3.33 25.38 -8.33
N VAL A 209 -2.92 24.46 -7.46
CA VAL A 209 -3.13 23.02 -7.65
C VAL A 209 -4.61 22.71 -7.67
N ASN A 210 -5.07 22.04 -8.74
CA ASN A 210 -6.46 21.66 -8.96
C ASN A 210 -6.64 20.18 -9.31
N MET A 211 -5.54 19.42 -9.38
CA MET A 211 -5.51 17.99 -9.59
C MET A 211 -4.49 17.33 -8.66
N ALA A 212 -4.75 16.13 -8.20
CA ALA A 212 -3.89 15.34 -7.32
C ALA A 212 -3.64 13.95 -7.89
N MET A 213 -2.42 13.43 -7.72
CA MET A 213 -2.15 12.02 -7.70
C MET A 213 -2.80 11.43 -6.45
N VAL A 214 -3.53 10.33 -6.61
CA VAL A 214 -4.23 9.60 -5.55
C VAL A 214 -4.01 8.09 -5.71
N TYR A 215 -4.34 7.34 -4.67
CA TYR A 215 -4.48 5.89 -4.74
C TYR A 215 -5.95 5.48 -4.66
N GLY A 216 -6.31 4.34 -5.27
CA GLY A 216 -7.68 3.84 -5.25
C GLY A 216 -8.25 3.63 -3.84
N THR A 217 -7.39 3.35 -2.86
CA THR A 217 -7.75 3.13 -1.46
C THR A 217 -7.78 4.41 -0.60
N ASP A 218 -7.54 5.59 -1.20
CA ASP A 218 -7.54 6.86 -0.47
C ASP A 218 -8.94 7.31 -0.03
N GLY A 219 -9.28 7.15 1.23
CA GLY A 219 -10.55 7.60 1.79
C GLY A 219 -10.74 9.12 1.86
N ALA A 220 -9.66 9.90 1.76
CA ALA A 220 -9.70 11.36 1.80
C ALA A 220 -10.29 12.01 0.54
N ILE A 221 -10.33 11.31 -0.59
CA ILE A 221 -10.77 11.84 -1.89
C ILE A 221 -12.18 12.44 -1.80
N SER A 222 -13.14 11.65 -1.36
CA SER A 222 -14.54 12.07 -1.25
C SER A 222 -14.75 13.12 -0.15
N ALA A 223 -14.11 12.94 1.01
CA ALA A 223 -14.20 13.85 2.15
C ALA A 223 -13.67 15.25 1.81
N LEU A 224 -12.65 15.35 0.97
CA LEU A 224 -12.04 16.61 0.54
C LEU A 224 -12.55 17.11 -0.82
N ARG A 225 -13.66 16.56 -1.32
CA ARG A 225 -14.35 17.00 -2.54
C ARG A 225 -13.49 16.92 -3.80
N LEU A 226 -12.76 15.83 -3.95
CA LEU A 226 -12.11 15.46 -5.20
C LEU A 226 -12.96 14.42 -5.96
N VAL A 227 -12.75 14.32 -7.25
CA VAL A 227 -13.38 13.34 -8.15
C VAL A 227 -12.25 12.60 -8.85
N VAL A 228 -12.19 11.29 -8.70
CA VAL A 228 -11.27 10.45 -9.45
C VAL A 228 -11.73 10.39 -10.90
N LEU A 229 -10.80 10.60 -11.82
CA LEU A 229 -11.04 10.42 -13.25
C LEU A 229 -10.87 8.95 -13.62
N GLU A 230 -11.83 8.42 -14.38
CA GLU A 230 -11.82 7.03 -14.80
C GLU A 230 -10.69 6.77 -15.81
N ASP A 231 -9.88 5.74 -15.55
CA ASP A 231 -8.88 5.19 -16.48
C ASP A 231 -9.56 4.16 -17.40
N THR A 232 -10.25 4.62 -18.44
CA THR A 232 -11.05 3.79 -19.35
C THR A 232 -10.20 2.90 -20.25
N LEU A 233 -8.91 3.24 -20.45
CA LEU A 233 -7.96 2.44 -21.23
C LEU A 233 -7.25 1.39 -20.37
N GLY A 234 -7.44 1.39 -19.03
CA GLY A 234 -6.81 0.45 -18.12
C GLY A 234 -5.29 0.52 -18.18
N VAL A 235 -4.74 1.74 -18.14
CA VAL A 235 -3.29 1.98 -18.27
C VAL A 235 -2.55 1.45 -17.07
N GLN A 236 -3.15 1.59 -15.87
CA GLN A 236 -2.47 1.24 -14.64
C GLN A 236 -2.58 -0.25 -14.27
N PRO A 237 -1.51 -0.83 -13.72
CA PRO A 237 -1.56 -2.16 -13.12
C PRO A 237 -2.54 -2.24 -11.94
N VAL A 238 -2.89 -3.48 -11.57
CA VAL A 238 -3.65 -3.77 -10.35
C VAL A 238 -2.68 -3.90 -9.18
N TYR A 239 -2.89 -3.10 -8.14
CA TYR A 239 -2.04 -3.05 -6.95
C TYR A 239 -2.78 -3.59 -5.72
N GLU A 240 -2.82 -4.90 -5.55
CA GLU A 240 -3.36 -5.52 -4.34
C GLU A 240 -2.27 -5.62 -3.27
N PRO A 241 -2.48 -5.08 -2.04
CA PRO A 241 -1.47 -5.15 -0.98
C PRO A 241 -1.36 -6.57 -0.41
N ALA A 242 -0.15 -7.07 -0.31
CA ALA A 242 0.17 -8.39 0.25
C ALA A 242 1.38 -8.33 1.18
N PRO A 243 1.42 -9.09 2.29
CA PRO A 243 2.66 -9.26 3.03
C PRO A 243 3.67 -10.02 2.17
N ILE A 244 4.90 -9.53 2.10
CA ILE A 244 6.00 -10.26 1.49
C ILE A 244 7.07 -10.56 2.52
N VAL A 245 7.57 -11.79 2.51
CA VAL A 245 8.42 -12.37 3.56
C VAL A 245 9.63 -13.03 2.95
N ARG A 246 10.80 -12.91 3.57
CA ARG A 246 11.96 -13.71 3.18
C ARG A 246 11.65 -15.20 3.33
N GLU A 247 12.00 -16.01 2.35
CA GLU A 247 11.76 -17.46 2.34
C GLU A 247 12.31 -18.16 3.59
N ALA A 248 13.49 -17.76 4.07
CA ALA A 248 14.08 -18.31 5.29
C ALA A 248 13.20 -18.11 6.52
N VAL A 249 12.50 -16.97 6.60
CA VAL A 249 11.63 -16.64 7.73
C VAL A 249 10.33 -17.45 7.68
N ILE A 250 9.69 -17.55 6.50
CA ILE A 250 8.44 -18.30 6.36
C ILE A 250 8.68 -19.82 6.53
N ASN A 251 9.85 -20.31 6.14
CA ASN A 251 10.23 -21.71 6.37
C ASN A 251 10.45 -22.01 7.86
N GLU A 252 10.95 -21.05 8.65
CA GLU A 252 11.12 -21.17 10.09
C GLU A 252 9.80 -20.99 10.85
N TYR A 253 8.92 -20.08 10.36
CA TYR A 253 7.65 -19.71 10.99
C TYR A 253 6.48 -19.76 9.99
N PRO A 254 6.07 -20.95 9.51
CA PRO A 254 5.01 -21.07 8.50
C PRO A 254 3.64 -20.55 8.99
N GLU A 255 3.42 -20.49 10.29
CA GLU A 255 2.20 -19.93 10.88
C GLU A 255 1.99 -18.44 10.58
N ILE A 256 3.01 -17.69 10.14
CA ILE A 256 2.87 -16.28 9.74
C ILE A 256 1.80 -16.13 8.65
N GLU A 257 1.79 -17.03 7.66
CA GLU A 257 0.75 -17.00 6.62
C GLU A 257 -0.64 -17.27 7.20
N GLU A 258 -0.77 -18.27 8.07
CA GLU A 258 -2.06 -18.62 8.69
C GLU A 258 -2.62 -17.47 9.53
N LEU A 259 -1.75 -16.72 10.20
CA LEU A 259 -2.11 -15.56 11.03
C LEU A 259 -2.52 -14.35 10.19
N LEU A 260 -1.79 -14.06 9.09
CA LEU A 260 -2.00 -12.86 8.28
C LEU A 260 -3.08 -13.03 7.22
N ARG A 261 -3.29 -14.24 6.68
CA ARG A 261 -4.28 -14.52 5.64
C ARG A 261 -5.69 -14.01 5.97
N PRO A 262 -6.34 -14.38 7.10
CA PRO A 262 -7.69 -13.90 7.38
C PRO A 262 -7.75 -12.38 7.56
N VAL A 263 -6.68 -11.78 8.06
CA VAL A 263 -6.58 -10.34 8.24
C VAL A 263 -6.55 -9.62 6.88
N PHE A 264 -5.65 -10.02 5.98
CA PHE A 264 -5.54 -9.40 4.66
C PHE A 264 -6.78 -9.64 3.81
N LEU A 265 -7.39 -10.81 3.85
CA LEU A 265 -8.66 -11.08 3.17
C LEU A 265 -9.84 -10.21 3.67
N SER A 266 -9.75 -9.64 4.87
CA SER A 266 -10.79 -8.75 5.41
C SER A 266 -10.58 -7.27 5.04
N LEU A 267 -9.44 -6.92 4.40
CA LEU A 267 -9.08 -5.57 3.98
C LEU A 267 -9.56 -5.32 2.54
N ASP A 268 -10.87 -5.27 2.34
CA ASP A 268 -11.44 -4.87 1.06
C ASP A 268 -11.29 -3.36 0.81
N LEU A 269 -11.65 -2.92 -0.40
CA LEU A 269 -11.50 -1.53 -0.83
C LEU A 269 -12.17 -0.55 0.14
N GLU A 270 -13.41 -0.81 0.53
CA GLU A 270 -14.17 0.07 1.43
C GLU A 270 -13.53 0.13 2.82
N THR A 271 -13.07 -1.01 3.32
CA THR A 271 -12.36 -1.11 4.60
C THR A 271 -11.07 -0.30 4.57
N LEU A 272 -10.23 -0.44 3.54
CA LEU A 272 -8.98 0.32 3.44
C LEU A 272 -9.26 1.81 3.28
N GLN A 273 -10.22 2.21 2.46
CA GLN A 273 -10.62 3.62 2.34
C GLN A 273 -11.05 4.21 3.68
N MET A 274 -11.84 3.48 4.47
CA MET A 274 -12.29 3.93 5.80
C MET A 274 -11.12 4.07 6.78
N LEU A 275 -10.23 3.10 6.83
CA LEU A 275 -9.06 3.12 7.72
C LEU A 275 -8.08 4.22 7.33
N ASN A 276 -7.79 4.38 6.04
CA ASN A 276 -6.96 5.45 5.52
C ASN A 276 -7.56 6.84 5.78
N ALA A 277 -8.89 6.98 5.66
CA ALA A 277 -9.58 8.23 6.02
C ALA A 277 -9.40 8.60 7.49
N SER A 278 -9.51 7.64 8.39
CA SER A 278 -9.29 7.87 9.83
C SER A 278 -7.90 8.40 10.13
N ILE A 279 -6.88 7.97 9.37
CA ILE A 279 -5.51 8.47 9.52
C ILE A 279 -5.35 9.84 8.83
N ALA A 280 -5.67 9.91 7.52
CA ALA A 280 -5.34 11.07 6.71
C ALA A 280 -6.23 12.29 6.96
N VAL A 281 -7.52 12.08 7.29
CA VAL A 281 -8.52 13.15 7.49
C VAL A 281 -8.74 13.45 8.95
N GLU A 282 -8.90 12.42 9.79
CA GLU A 282 -9.17 12.58 11.22
C GLU A 282 -7.88 12.79 12.04
N GLY A 283 -6.70 12.56 11.44
CA GLY A 283 -5.39 12.75 12.07
C GLY A 283 -5.07 11.71 13.14
N ARG A 284 -5.67 10.52 13.05
CA ARG A 284 -5.45 9.44 14.02
C ARG A 284 -4.11 8.74 13.74
N ASP A 285 -3.51 8.21 14.78
CA ASP A 285 -2.29 7.41 14.65
C ASP A 285 -2.56 6.07 13.94
N ALA A 286 -1.71 5.70 12.96
CA ALA A 286 -1.89 4.49 12.15
C ALA A 286 -1.91 3.21 12.99
N ARG A 287 -1.14 3.16 14.09
CA ARG A 287 -1.09 2.02 15.00
C ARG A 287 -2.37 1.88 15.82
N ASP A 288 -2.93 3.01 16.25
CA ASP A 288 -4.20 3.01 17.00
C ASP A 288 -5.34 2.55 16.09
N VAL A 289 -5.41 3.06 14.86
CA VAL A 289 -6.39 2.63 13.85
C VAL A 289 -6.26 1.13 13.55
N ALA A 290 -5.03 0.64 13.31
CA ALA A 290 -4.76 -0.78 13.10
C ALA A 290 -5.22 -1.64 14.30
N SER A 291 -4.86 -1.23 15.51
CA SER A 291 -5.22 -1.95 16.74
C SER A 291 -6.73 -2.04 16.96
N GLU A 292 -7.44 -0.93 16.75
CA GLU A 292 -8.89 -0.86 16.86
C GLU A 292 -9.60 -1.74 15.82
N TYR A 293 -9.14 -1.67 14.57
CA TYR A 293 -9.64 -2.53 13.51
C TYR A 293 -9.48 -4.00 13.85
N LEU A 294 -8.27 -4.43 14.22
CA LEU A 294 -7.97 -5.83 14.54
C LEU A 294 -8.82 -6.35 15.71
N ARG A 295 -9.02 -5.53 16.76
CA ARG A 295 -9.92 -5.89 17.88
C ARG A 295 -11.38 -5.97 17.43
N SER A 296 -11.86 -5.01 16.63
CA SER A 296 -13.24 -4.99 16.15
C SER A 296 -13.62 -6.22 15.32
N LYS A 297 -12.63 -6.79 14.63
CA LYS A 297 -12.78 -8.02 13.83
C LYS A 297 -12.46 -9.30 14.63
N GLY A 298 -11.98 -9.18 15.88
CA GLY A 298 -11.62 -10.33 16.72
C GLY A 298 -10.35 -11.05 16.31
N PHE A 299 -9.45 -10.37 15.58
CA PHE A 299 -8.15 -10.94 15.19
C PHE A 299 -7.12 -10.89 16.32
N ILE A 300 -7.30 -9.99 17.29
CA ILE A 300 -6.48 -9.86 18.50
C ILE A 300 -7.36 -9.66 19.74
N ASN A 301 -6.79 -9.88 20.93
CA ASN A 301 -7.45 -9.72 22.23
C ASN A 301 -7.47 -8.25 22.72
#